data_a4dc53d4c5c7cd85285d379637c74bea
#
_entry.id   a4dc53d4c5c7cd85285d379637c74bea
#
_cell.length_a   1.000
_cell.length_b   1.000
_cell.length_c   1.000
_cell.angle_alpha   90.00
_cell.angle_beta   90.00
_cell.angle_gamma   90.00
#
_symmetry.space_group_name_H-M   'P 1'
#
loop_
_entity.id
_entity.type
_entity.pdbx_description
1 polymer ?
#
loop_
_entity_poly.entity_id
_entity_poly.type
_entity_poly.pdbx_seq_one_letter_code
_entity_poly.pdbx_strand_id
1 'polypeptide(L)'
;GMLVTVNTELNVIQLNKAAMDLFDIRRKKSIIGQPVSELMDDYAFVNMLSYGKTFSQDQIFVEEFKVYLDRVLTYDKSNGLIICIMKNVTKEIVQQQEIQRTRIVAARMADKLADEQLRIVHKIAELLGETAADTKVAVENLKETILAEKKEEKREKPEVWL
;
A
#
# COMPACT_ATOMS: atom_id res chain seq x y z
N GLY A 1 12.14 -8.90 -15.16
CA GLY A 1 12.64 -7.99 -14.12
C GLY A 1 13.70 -7.04 -14.65
N MET A 2 13.80 -5.88 -14.02
CA MET A 2 14.85 -4.89 -14.28
C MET A 2 16.07 -5.25 -13.44
N LEU A 3 17.27 -5.07 -13.99
CA LEU A 3 18.52 -5.38 -13.32
C LEU A 3 19.47 -4.18 -13.46
N VAL A 4 20.03 -3.76 -12.32
CA VAL A 4 21.10 -2.76 -12.23
C VAL A 4 22.19 -3.33 -11.33
N THR A 5 23.44 -3.24 -11.74
CA THR A 5 24.60 -3.62 -10.93
C THR A 5 25.46 -2.40 -10.67
N VAL A 6 25.86 -2.21 -9.42
CA VAL A 6 26.73 -1.10 -9.01
C VAL A 6 27.96 -1.64 -8.27
N ASN A 7 29.04 -0.87 -8.26
CA ASN A 7 30.24 -1.16 -7.49
C ASN A 7 30.14 -0.60 -6.07
N THR A 8 31.19 -0.77 -5.28
CA THR A 8 31.26 -0.26 -3.89
C THR A 8 31.33 1.27 -3.78
N GLU A 9 31.61 1.97 -4.87
CA GLU A 9 31.55 3.44 -4.96
C GLU A 9 30.15 3.91 -5.39
N LEU A 10 29.18 3.00 -5.51
CA LEU A 10 27.80 3.23 -5.95
C LEU A 10 27.70 3.74 -7.41
N ASN A 11 28.69 3.44 -8.22
CA ASN A 11 28.63 3.72 -9.66
C ASN A 11 28.00 2.55 -10.41
N VAL A 12 27.17 2.87 -11.39
CA VAL A 12 26.49 1.89 -12.24
C VAL A 12 27.52 1.18 -13.13
N ILE A 13 27.58 -0.14 -13.00
CA ILE A 13 28.47 -1.01 -13.83
C ILE A 13 27.70 -1.64 -14.98
N GLN A 14 26.46 -2.05 -14.72
CA GLN A 14 25.64 -2.75 -15.69
C GLN A 14 24.16 -2.51 -15.44
N LEU A 15 23.39 -2.47 -16.52
CA LEU A 15 21.93 -2.52 -16.49
C LEU A 15 21.39 -3.28 -17.70
N ASN A 16 20.24 -3.91 -17.53
CA ASN A 16 19.58 -4.61 -18.63
C ASN A 16 18.64 -3.67 -19.41
N LYS A 17 18.13 -4.15 -20.53
CA LYS A 17 17.23 -3.39 -21.40
C LYS A 17 15.97 -2.92 -20.66
N ALA A 18 15.38 -3.79 -19.82
CA ALA A 18 14.17 -3.43 -19.07
C ALA A 18 14.40 -2.25 -18.10
N ALA A 19 15.58 -2.18 -17.48
CA ALA A 19 15.96 -1.03 -16.66
C ALA A 19 16.19 0.23 -17.51
N MET A 20 16.82 0.08 -18.67
CA MET A 20 16.99 1.20 -19.61
C MET A 20 15.66 1.77 -20.09
N ASP A 21 14.72 0.91 -20.42
CA ASP A 21 13.39 1.29 -20.90
C ASP A 21 12.59 2.03 -19.79
N LEU A 22 12.69 1.57 -18.55
CA LEU A 22 12.01 2.22 -17.42
C LEU A 22 12.54 3.62 -17.14
N PHE A 23 13.88 3.77 -17.10
CA PHE A 23 14.55 5.03 -16.78
C PHE A 23 14.79 5.93 -18.00
N ASP A 24 14.13 5.64 -19.12
CA ASP A 24 14.27 6.36 -20.40
C ASP A 24 15.73 6.60 -20.84
N ILE A 25 16.58 5.60 -20.60
CA ILE A 25 17.99 5.67 -20.93
C ILE A 25 18.20 5.27 -22.39
N ARG A 26 18.39 6.24 -23.26
CA ARG A 26 18.58 6.01 -24.71
C ARG A 26 19.91 5.38 -25.06
N ARG A 27 20.95 5.62 -24.25
CA ARG A 27 22.30 5.11 -24.48
C ARG A 27 22.89 4.53 -23.19
N LYS A 28 23.15 3.24 -23.18
CA LYS A 28 23.77 2.55 -22.05
C LYS A 28 25.07 3.22 -21.57
N LYS A 29 25.88 3.72 -22.50
CA LYS A 29 27.16 4.39 -22.20
C LYS A 29 27.01 5.69 -21.42
N SER A 30 25.84 6.31 -21.42
CA SER A 30 25.63 7.58 -20.70
C SER A 30 25.47 7.40 -19.19
N ILE A 31 25.10 6.20 -18.74
CA ILE A 31 24.84 5.91 -17.33
C ILE A 31 25.92 5.00 -16.70
N ILE A 32 26.63 4.20 -17.49
CA ILE A 32 27.73 3.38 -16.97
C ILE A 32 28.83 4.28 -16.41
N GLY A 33 29.24 4.02 -15.18
CA GLY A 33 30.19 4.81 -14.41
C GLY A 33 29.60 6.01 -13.69
N GLN A 34 28.30 6.32 -13.90
CA GLN A 34 27.62 7.38 -13.15
C GLN A 34 27.07 6.86 -11.82
N PRO A 35 26.89 7.72 -10.81
CA PRO A 35 26.31 7.34 -9.55
C PRO A 35 24.87 6.77 -9.71
N VAL A 36 24.53 5.74 -8.93
CA VAL A 36 23.19 5.16 -8.95
C VAL A 36 22.10 6.14 -8.50
N SER A 37 22.48 7.18 -7.77
CA SER A 37 21.58 8.29 -7.39
C SER A 37 20.99 9.06 -8.57
N GLU A 38 21.60 8.97 -9.75
CA GLU A 38 21.03 9.49 -10.99
C GLU A 38 19.83 8.68 -11.50
N LEU A 39 19.65 7.47 -11.02
CA LEU A 39 18.54 6.58 -11.41
C LEU A 39 17.47 6.47 -10.32
N MET A 40 17.89 6.34 -9.07
CA MET A 40 17.00 6.07 -7.95
C MET A 40 17.65 6.45 -6.62
N ASP A 41 16.85 6.53 -5.56
CA ASP A 41 17.37 6.72 -4.20
C ASP A 41 18.41 5.66 -3.84
N ASP A 42 19.55 6.10 -3.35
CA ASP A 42 20.72 5.26 -3.05
C ASP A 42 20.81 4.83 -1.57
N TYR A 43 19.89 5.30 -0.71
CA TYR A 43 19.92 5.04 0.73
C TYR A 43 20.08 3.57 1.09
N ALA A 44 19.36 2.66 0.42
CA ALA A 44 19.46 1.23 0.69
C ALA A 44 20.84 0.65 0.29
N PHE A 45 21.47 1.17 -0.75
CA PHE A 45 22.81 0.78 -1.17
C PHE A 45 23.86 1.24 -0.15
N VAL A 46 23.78 2.50 0.28
CA VAL A 46 24.66 3.06 1.33
C VAL A 46 24.54 2.26 2.61
N ASN A 47 23.33 1.97 3.07
CA ASN A 47 23.10 1.16 4.27
C ASN A 47 23.67 -0.26 4.15
N MET A 48 23.54 -0.87 2.99
CA MET A 48 24.09 -2.21 2.74
C MET A 48 25.59 -2.23 2.92
N LEU A 49 26.30 -1.26 2.36
CA LEU A 49 27.75 -1.13 2.52
C LEU A 49 28.17 -0.76 3.94
N SER A 50 27.51 0.22 4.54
CA SER A 50 27.86 0.73 5.87
C SER A 50 27.64 -0.30 6.98
N TYR A 51 26.60 -1.09 6.91
CA TYR A 51 26.26 -2.11 7.91
C TYR A 51 26.69 -3.53 7.50
N GLY A 52 27.36 -3.69 6.37
CA GLY A 52 27.85 -4.98 5.88
C GLY A 52 26.74 -5.99 5.56
N LYS A 53 25.52 -5.51 5.29
CA LYS A 53 24.40 -6.36 4.92
C LYS A 53 24.62 -6.97 3.54
N THR A 54 24.24 -8.24 3.38
CA THR A 54 24.35 -8.95 2.10
C THR A 54 23.04 -8.99 1.33
N PHE A 55 21.93 -8.62 1.97
CA PHE A 55 20.59 -8.64 1.38
C PHE A 55 19.75 -7.49 1.93
N SER A 56 18.95 -6.88 1.07
CA SER A 56 17.92 -5.89 1.43
C SER A 56 16.75 -6.03 0.46
N GLN A 57 15.55 -5.81 0.95
CA GLN A 57 14.34 -5.75 0.14
C GLN A 57 13.49 -4.58 0.62
N ASP A 58 13.04 -3.79 -0.32
CA ASP A 58 12.17 -2.64 -0.08
C ASP A 58 11.24 -2.37 -1.27
N GLN A 59 10.31 -1.45 -1.06
CA GLN A 59 9.46 -0.90 -2.11
C GLN A 59 9.72 0.59 -2.21
N ILE A 60 10.01 1.06 -3.40
CA ILE A 60 10.30 2.47 -3.67
C ILE A 60 9.28 3.06 -4.65
N PHE A 61 9.01 4.35 -4.49
CA PHE A 61 8.26 5.12 -5.47
C PHE A 61 9.21 6.05 -6.21
N VAL A 62 9.27 5.90 -7.54
CA VAL A 62 10.09 6.76 -8.39
C VAL A 62 9.21 7.87 -8.95
N GLU A 63 9.35 9.05 -8.35
CA GLU A 63 8.49 10.22 -8.60
C GLU A 63 8.51 10.65 -10.07
N GLU A 64 9.66 10.64 -10.70
CA GLU A 64 9.86 11.07 -12.09
C GLU A 64 9.04 10.23 -13.08
N PHE A 65 8.96 8.92 -12.85
CA PHE A 65 8.25 7.98 -13.72
C PHE A 65 6.87 7.56 -13.17
N LYS A 66 6.50 8.03 -11.96
CA LYS A 66 5.25 7.68 -11.29
C LYS A 66 5.03 6.17 -11.14
N VAL A 67 6.08 5.44 -10.80
CA VAL A 67 6.05 3.98 -10.67
C VAL A 67 6.45 3.51 -9.29
N TYR A 68 5.80 2.44 -8.83
CA TYR A 68 6.20 1.67 -7.66
C TYR A 68 7.06 0.49 -8.09
N LEU A 69 8.22 0.35 -7.47
CA LEU A 69 9.16 -0.73 -7.75
C LEU A 69 9.39 -1.54 -6.48
N ASP A 70 9.15 -2.85 -6.53
CA ASP A 70 9.72 -3.77 -5.57
C ASP A 70 11.19 -3.97 -5.92
N ARG A 71 12.09 -3.68 -4.96
CA ARG A 71 13.52 -3.70 -5.13
C ARG A 71 14.17 -4.72 -4.20
N VAL A 72 15.01 -5.56 -4.75
CA VAL A 72 15.85 -6.52 -4.03
C VAL A 72 17.31 -6.19 -4.31
N LEU A 73 18.09 -6.00 -3.26
CA LEU A 73 19.53 -5.77 -3.32
C LEU A 73 20.28 -6.97 -2.75
N THR A 74 21.30 -7.41 -3.46
CA THR A 74 22.23 -8.47 -3.01
C THR A 74 23.66 -7.98 -3.17
N TYR A 75 24.43 -8.04 -2.10
CA TYR A 75 25.85 -7.66 -2.11
C TYR A 75 26.76 -8.86 -2.24
N ASP A 76 27.44 -8.94 -3.37
CA ASP A 76 28.54 -9.88 -3.61
C ASP A 76 29.85 -9.26 -3.10
N LYS A 77 30.22 -9.62 -1.88
CA LYS A 77 31.45 -9.12 -1.23
C LYS A 77 32.70 -9.55 -1.95
N SER A 78 32.68 -10.71 -2.61
CA SER A 78 33.86 -11.28 -3.29
C SER A 78 34.24 -10.44 -4.51
N ASN A 79 33.26 -9.95 -5.23
CA ASN A 79 33.45 -9.13 -6.43
C ASN A 79 33.26 -7.63 -6.17
N GLY A 80 32.84 -7.23 -4.97
CA GLY A 80 32.57 -5.83 -4.64
C GLY A 80 31.41 -5.24 -5.45
N LEU A 81 30.38 -6.03 -5.72
CA LEU A 81 29.25 -5.66 -6.55
C LEU A 81 27.92 -5.77 -5.78
N ILE A 82 27.06 -4.77 -5.94
CA ILE A 82 25.67 -4.85 -5.48
C ILE A 82 24.79 -5.07 -6.70
N ILE A 83 24.00 -6.13 -6.67
CA ILE A 83 23.04 -6.50 -7.71
C ILE A 83 21.67 -6.04 -7.22
N CYS A 84 21.06 -5.16 -7.99
CA CYS A 84 19.71 -4.62 -7.76
C CYS A 84 18.76 -5.23 -8.79
N ILE A 85 17.78 -5.99 -8.30
CA ILE A 85 16.69 -6.55 -9.11
C ILE A 85 15.41 -5.80 -8.75
N MET A 86 14.67 -5.35 -9.77
CA MET A 86 13.44 -4.59 -9.55
C MET A 86 12.29 -5.16 -10.39
N LYS A 87 11.09 -5.04 -9.82
CA LYS A 87 9.82 -5.35 -10.48
C LYS A 87 8.90 -4.14 -10.38
N ASN A 88 8.31 -3.74 -11.51
CA ASN A 88 7.25 -2.72 -11.50
C ASN A 88 5.96 -3.33 -10.94
N VAL A 89 5.47 -2.78 -9.84
CA VAL A 89 4.27 -3.23 -9.12
C VAL A 89 3.20 -2.13 -9.05
N THR A 90 3.33 -1.10 -9.88
CA THR A 90 2.42 0.05 -9.90
C THR A 90 0.96 -0.39 -10.10
N LYS A 91 0.72 -1.29 -11.04
CA LYS A 91 -0.62 -1.77 -11.34
C LYS A 91 -1.23 -2.50 -10.14
N GLU A 92 -0.47 -3.38 -9.51
CA GLU A 92 -0.88 -4.13 -8.33
C GLU A 92 -1.21 -3.19 -7.16
N ILE A 93 -0.35 -2.20 -6.91
CA ILE A 93 -0.54 -1.21 -5.84
C ILE A 93 -1.79 -0.37 -6.08
N VAL A 94 -1.97 0.16 -7.30
CA VAL A 94 -3.14 0.99 -7.64
C VAL A 94 -4.43 0.19 -7.51
N GLN A 95 -4.47 -1.05 -8.00
CA GLN A 95 -5.64 -1.93 -7.85
C GLN A 95 -5.96 -2.20 -6.38
N GLN A 96 -4.96 -2.46 -5.55
CA GLN A 96 -5.14 -2.69 -4.13
C GLN A 96 -5.67 -1.44 -3.41
N GLN A 97 -5.17 -0.26 -3.76
CA GLN A 97 -5.66 1.01 -3.23
C GLN A 97 -7.13 1.28 -3.61
N GLU A 98 -7.53 0.97 -4.85
CA GLU A 98 -8.92 1.12 -5.28
C GLU A 98 -9.86 0.17 -4.53
N ILE A 99 -9.46 -1.08 -4.33
CA ILE A 99 -10.23 -2.04 -3.53
C ILE A 99 -10.40 -1.51 -2.10
N GLN A 100 -9.35 -1.00 -1.48
CA GLN A 100 -9.42 -0.43 -0.13
C GLN A 100 -10.33 0.80 -0.07
N ARG A 101 -10.24 1.71 -1.04
CA ARG A 101 -11.14 2.88 -1.14
C ARG A 101 -12.60 2.45 -1.25
N THR A 102 -12.90 1.47 -2.10
CA THR A 102 -14.26 0.94 -2.28
C THR A 102 -14.80 0.33 -0.99
N ARG A 103 -13.99 -0.41 -0.25
CA ARG A 103 -14.36 -0.98 1.07
C ARG A 103 -14.70 0.11 2.09
N ILE A 104 -13.89 1.16 2.15
CA ILE A 104 -14.13 2.30 3.07
C ILE A 104 -15.44 3.02 2.71
N VAL A 105 -15.69 3.25 1.44
CA VAL A 105 -16.95 3.89 0.97
C VAL A 105 -18.15 3.01 1.30
N ALA A 106 -18.08 1.71 1.03
CA ALA A 106 -19.16 0.77 1.35
C ALA A 106 -19.47 0.72 2.85
N ALA A 107 -18.43 0.70 3.70
CA ALA A 107 -18.60 0.74 5.15
C ALA A 107 -19.29 2.03 5.62
N ARG A 108 -18.91 3.19 5.09
CA ARG A 108 -19.55 4.49 5.40
C ARG A 108 -21.01 4.53 4.95
N MET A 109 -21.32 3.96 3.79
CA MET A 109 -22.70 3.87 3.29
C MET A 109 -23.57 2.99 4.20
N ALA A 110 -23.04 1.84 4.64
CA ALA A 110 -23.74 0.95 5.56
C ALA A 110 -24.02 1.65 6.90
N ASP A 111 -23.07 2.39 7.45
CA ASP A 111 -23.25 3.17 8.67
C ASP A 111 -24.33 4.25 8.51
N LYS A 112 -24.32 4.96 7.39
CA LYS A 112 -25.32 5.99 7.11
C LYS A 112 -26.74 5.43 6.98
N LEU A 113 -26.90 4.28 6.28
CA LEU A 113 -28.18 3.59 6.16
C LEU A 113 -28.72 3.13 7.52
N ALA A 114 -27.87 2.57 8.38
CA ALA A 114 -28.26 2.17 9.72
C ALA A 114 -28.75 3.37 10.56
N ASP A 115 -28.08 4.51 10.49
CA ASP A 115 -28.49 5.73 11.20
C ASP A 115 -29.81 6.29 10.66
N GLU A 116 -30.06 6.22 9.35
CA GLU A 116 -31.33 6.61 8.74
C GLU A 116 -32.48 5.70 9.17
N GLN A 117 -32.27 4.38 9.21
CA GLN A 117 -33.27 3.44 9.68
C GLN A 117 -33.64 3.69 11.14
N LEU A 118 -32.67 3.93 12.02
CA LEU A 118 -32.92 4.29 13.42
C LEU A 118 -33.77 5.57 13.54
N ARG A 119 -33.46 6.56 12.72
CA ARG A 119 -34.21 7.83 12.71
C ARG A 119 -35.66 7.63 12.28
N ILE A 120 -35.92 6.78 11.28
CA ILE A 120 -37.28 6.43 10.83
C ILE A 120 -38.03 5.70 11.93
N VAL A 121 -37.43 4.75 12.63
CA VAL A 121 -38.03 4.03 13.76
C VAL A 121 -38.42 4.98 14.89
N HIS A 122 -37.54 5.93 15.24
CA HIS A 122 -37.85 6.97 16.24
C HIS A 122 -39.05 7.83 15.81
N LYS A 123 -39.09 8.24 14.54
CA LYS A 123 -40.18 9.06 14.01
C LYS A 123 -41.53 8.30 13.99
N ILE A 124 -41.50 7.02 13.64
CA ILE A 124 -42.69 6.17 13.67
C ILE A 124 -43.19 6.00 15.14
N ALA A 125 -42.27 5.78 16.06
CA ALA A 125 -42.60 5.68 17.48
C ALA A 125 -43.24 6.96 18.05
N GLU A 126 -42.73 8.13 17.67
CA GLU A 126 -43.32 9.44 18.01
C GLU A 126 -44.74 9.62 17.45
N LEU A 127 -44.96 9.20 16.17
CA LEU A 127 -46.24 9.36 15.49
C LEU A 127 -47.33 8.42 15.99
N LEU A 128 -46.96 7.25 16.51
CA LEU A 128 -47.93 6.24 17.07
C LEU A 128 -48.49 6.65 18.41
N GLY A 129 -47.96 7.68 19.09
CA GLY A 129 -48.55 8.21 20.35
C GLY A 129 -48.60 7.21 21.50
N GLU A 130 -47.75 6.22 21.50
CA GLU A 130 -47.68 5.21 22.54
C GLU A 130 -47.14 5.79 23.86
N THR A 131 -47.48 5.08 25.00
CA THR A 131 -46.87 5.43 26.28
C THR A 131 -45.38 5.50 26.19
N ALA A 132 -44.80 6.65 26.47
CA ALA A 132 -43.42 7.02 26.18
C ALA A 132 -42.37 6.01 26.74
N ALA A 133 -42.71 5.27 27.79
CA ALA A 133 -41.82 4.29 28.41
C ALA A 133 -41.64 3.02 27.58
N ASP A 134 -42.70 2.44 27.01
CA ASP A 134 -42.65 1.18 26.26
C ASP A 134 -41.96 1.39 24.88
N THR A 135 -42.24 2.51 24.24
CA THR A 135 -41.62 2.90 22.99
C THR A 135 -40.12 3.14 23.17
N LYS A 136 -39.72 3.79 24.25
CA LYS A 136 -38.31 4.05 24.56
C LYS A 136 -37.52 2.76 24.75
N VAL A 137 -38.07 1.79 25.46
CA VAL A 137 -37.46 0.47 25.68
C VAL A 137 -37.32 -0.30 24.36
N ALA A 138 -38.36 -0.31 23.52
CA ALA A 138 -38.32 -0.97 22.22
C ALA A 138 -37.25 -0.35 21.30
N VAL A 139 -37.12 0.97 21.26
CA VAL A 139 -36.11 1.68 20.46
C VAL A 139 -34.69 1.41 20.99
N GLU A 140 -34.47 1.42 22.29
CA GLU A 140 -33.17 1.11 22.89
C GLU A 140 -32.75 -0.35 22.59
N ASN A 141 -33.65 -1.32 22.69
CA ASN A 141 -33.38 -2.71 22.35
C ASN A 141 -33.02 -2.87 20.86
N LEU A 142 -33.73 -2.18 19.96
CA LEU A 142 -33.43 -2.20 18.53
C LEU A 142 -32.05 -1.58 18.24
N LYS A 143 -31.70 -0.49 18.90
CA LYS A 143 -30.40 0.16 18.80
C LYS A 143 -29.27 -0.75 19.25
N GLU A 144 -29.42 -1.42 20.35
CA GLU A 144 -28.45 -2.40 20.88
C GLU A 144 -28.25 -3.57 19.90
N THR A 145 -29.33 -4.11 19.33
CA THR A 145 -29.29 -5.20 18.36
C THR A 145 -28.53 -4.79 17.09
N ILE A 146 -28.78 -3.60 16.55
CA ILE A 146 -28.09 -3.07 15.36
C ILE A 146 -26.60 -2.84 15.65
N LEU A 147 -26.25 -2.30 16.82
CA LEU A 147 -24.87 -2.09 17.23
C LEU A 147 -24.12 -3.40 17.47
N ALA A 148 -24.79 -4.45 17.98
CA ALA A 148 -24.23 -5.78 18.16
C ALA A 148 -23.93 -6.43 16.79
N GLU A 149 -24.84 -6.36 15.82
CA GLU A 149 -24.62 -6.83 14.45
C GLU A 149 -23.45 -6.12 13.76
N LYS A 150 -23.32 -4.80 13.91
CA LYS A 150 -22.17 -4.04 13.41
C LYS A 150 -20.84 -4.49 14.02
N LYS A 151 -20.81 -4.85 15.30
CA LYS A 151 -19.62 -5.36 15.98
C LYS A 151 -19.25 -6.75 15.50
N GLU A 152 -20.21 -7.61 15.23
CA GLU A 152 -20.00 -8.95 14.67
C GLU A 152 -19.47 -8.87 13.24
N GLU A 153 -20.04 -8.05 12.36
CA GLU A 153 -19.51 -7.80 11.02
C GLU A 153 -18.06 -7.30 11.02
N LYS A 154 -17.68 -6.46 11.98
CA LYS A 154 -16.29 -6.01 12.15
C LYS A 154 -15.35 -7.10 12.65
N ARG A 155 -15.84 -8.08 13.40
CA ARG A 155 -15.06 -9.23 13.91
C ARG A 155 -14.89 -10.33 12.88
N GLU A 156 -15.86 -10.55 12.01
CA GLU A 156 -15.83 -11.56 10.95
C GLU A 156 -15.01 -11.16 9.72
N LYS A 157 -14.63 -9.88 9.58
CA LYS A 157 -13.69 -9.46 8.53
C LYS A 157 -12.29 -9.92 8.92
N PRO A 158 -11.67 -10.90 8.22
CA PRO A 158 -10.29 -11.24 8.47
C PRO A 158 -9.44 -10.00 8.21
N GLU A 159 -8.60 -9.63 9.18
CA GLU A 159 -7.52 -8.69 8.95
C GLU A 159 -6.60 -9.34 7.92
N VAL A 160 -6.71 -8.89 6.67
CA VAL A 160 -5.81 -9.34 5.61
C VAL A 160 -4.52 -8.56 5.78
N TRP A 161 -3.62 -9.11 6.57
CA TRP A 161 -2.23 -8.72 6.62
C TRP A 161 -1.53 -9.30 5.40
N LEU A 162 -1.31 -8.49 4.40
CA LEU A 162 -0.34 -8.75 3.33
C LEU A 162 0.52 -7.52 3.15
#